data_646ba5a16f8afd2e34609ca78bdb7149
#
_entry.id   646ba5a16f8afd2e34609ca78bdb7149
#
_cell.length_a   1.000
_cell.length_b   1.000
_cell.length_c   1.000
_cell.angle_alpha   90.00
_cell.angle_beta   90.00
_cell.angle_gamma   90.00
#
_symmetry.space_group_name_H-M   'P 1'
#
loop_
_entity.id
_entity.type
_entity.pdbx_description
1 polymer ?
#
loop_
_entity_poly.entity_id
_entity_poly.type
_entity_poly.pdbx_seq_one_letter_code
_entity_poly.pdbx_strand_id
1 'polypeptide(L)'
;MTRRPSLAGRTVLVTGGAGFIGSHLVDRLVADGAAQVVVVDNLFLGSEQNLAEALATGKVVLYRDDAEIATSLEYIFDRHQVDVVFNCATKALNYSFLNPANAFDTNVQVALNLLELQRRGKFTTLCHFSTSEVYGTAVYEPMDEAHPRNPTTTYAAGKAAADLAVESWVRMFGLDAFIVRPFNNYGPRQNHQGLLAGVIPITAVRVLTGGRPEIHGEGNQSRDFIYVHDTVDAVVQLYSVLPTGESVNISTDNQVTITELIERICAHYGYSGEILRKPARPSDVLCHNASNAKVKSLIDYQLTSFDDGLRQTLQWYRDRIGGQA
;
A
#
# COMPACT_ATOMS: atom_id res chain seq x y z
N MET A 1 18.50 8.46 19.65
CA MET A 1 17.14 8.16 19.13
C MET A 1 16.55 7.08 20.00
N THR A 2 15.42 7.34 20.64
CA THR A 2 14.71 6.31 21.44
C THR A 2 14.04 5.34 20.46
N ARG A 3 14.46 4.09 20.51
CA ARG A 3 13.90 3.01 19.70
C ARG A 3 12.50 2.69 20.22
N ARG A 4 11.48 2.60 19.36
CA ARG A 4 10.15 2.17 19.76
C ARG A 4 10.17 0.74 20.30
N PRO A 5 9.32 0.42 21.28
CA PRO A 5 9.24 -0.93 21.84
C PRO A 5 8.77 -1.95 20.77
N SER A 6 9.15 -3.22 20.98
CA SER A 6 8.73 -4.31 20.06
C SER A 6 7.22 -4.37 19.87
N LEU A 7 6.77 -4.77 18.69
CA LEU A 7 5.37 -5.07 18.39
C LEU A 7 4.90 -6.38 19.01
N ALA A 8 5.82 -7.28 19.40
CA ALA A 8 5.48 -8.50 20.13
C ALA A 8 4.81 -8.17 21.46
N GLY A 9 3.71 -8.86 21.75
CA GLY A 9 2.89 -8.63 22.94
C GLY A 9 2.02 -7.37 22.91
N ARG A 10 2.01 -6.60 21.81
CA ARG A 10 1.21 -5.39 21.65
C ARG A 10 -0.15 -5.67 20.98
N THR A 11 -1.11 -4.81 21.24
CA THR A 11 -2.35 -4.71 20.46
C THR A 11 -2.14 -3.70 19.35
N VAL A 12 -2.24 -4.17 18.12
CA VAL A 12 -2.00 -3.35 16.91
C VAL A 12 -3.29 -3.20 16.12
N LEU A 13 -3.63 -1.99 15.72
CA LEU A 13 -4.76 -1.73 14.83
C LEU A 13 -4.25 -1.48 13.41
N VAL A 14 -4.88 -2.14 12.42
CA VAL A 14 -4.60 -1.96 10.99
C VAL A 14 -5.88 -1.55 10.29
N THR A 15 -5.95 -0.29 9.83
CA THR A 15 -7.03 0.13 8.93
C THR A 15 -6.72 -0.33 7.51
N GLY A 16 -7.74 -0.76 6.75
CA GLY A 16 -7.52 -1.37 5.44
C GLY A 16 -6.81 -2.73 5.51
N GLY A 17 -6.92 -3.41 6.66
CA GLY A 17 -6.18 -4.63 6.94
C GLY A 17 -6.67 -5.87 6.18
N ALA A 18 -7.85 -5.85 5.55
CA ALA A 18 -8.32 -6.90 4.63
C ALA A 18 -7.92 -6.62 3.17
N GLY A 19 -7.30 -5.46 2.91
CA GLY A 19 -6.79 -5.04 1.60
C GLY A 19 -5.48 -5.73 1.22
N PHE A 20 -4.89 -5.30 0.11
CA PHE A 20 -3.68 -5.86 -0.46
C PHE A 20 -2.49 -5.80 0.52
N ILE A 21 -1.93 -4.62 0.78
CA ILE A 21 -0.75 -4.48 1.66
C ILE A 21 -1.13 -4.79 3.12
N GLY A 22 -2.30 -4.30 3.57
CA GLY A 22 -2.75 -4.46 4.95
C GLY A 22 -2.86 -5.93 5.39
N SER A 23 -3.32 -6.83 4.52
CA SER A 23 -3.47 -8.25 4.88
C SER A 23 -2.12 -8.97 5.05
N HIS A 24 -1.12 -8.63 4.25
CA HIS A 24 0.25 -9.14 4.45
C HIS A 24 0.89 -8.58 5.72
N LEU A 25 0.60 -7.31 6.04
CA LEU A 25 1.04 -6.71 7.30
C LEU A 25 0.38 -7.40 8.51
N VAL A 26 -0.92 -7.72 8.43
CA VAL A 26 -1.63 -8.47 9.49
C VAL A 26 -0.97 -9.83 9.72
N ASP A 27 -0.69 -10.60 8.66
CA ASP A 27 0.00 -11.88 8.77
C ASP A 27 1.37 -11.74 9.44
N ARG A 28 2.13 -10.72 9.03
CA ARG A 28 3.45 -10.45 9.62
C ARG A 28 3.37 -10.08 11.10
N LEU A 29 2.43 -9.23 11.49
CA LEU A 29 2.23 -8.84 12.90
C LEU A 29 1.85 -10.04 13.77
N VAL A 30 1.02 -10.94 13.27
CA VAL A 30 0.66 -12.20 13.94
C VAL A 30 1.89 -13.10 14.11
N ALA A 31 2.69 -13.25 13.04
CA ALA A 31 3.90 -14.05 13.05
C ALA A 31 4.98 -13.47 13.98
N ASP A 32 5.13 -12.16 14.07
CA ASP A 32 6.04 -11.46 14.96
C ASP A 32 5.57 -11.43 16.43
N GLY A 33 4.43 -12.06 16.73
CA GLY A 33 3.97 -12.27 18.11
C GLY A 33 3.16 -11.12 18.69
N ALA A 34 2.47 -10.31 17.89
CA ALA A 34 1.47 -9.38 18.40
C ALA A 34 0.46 -10.11 19.29
N ALA A 35 0.06 -9.49 20.40
CA ALA A 35 -0.93 -10.05 21.31
C ALA A 35 -2.30 -10.11 20.64
N GLN A 36 -2.66 -9.04 19.94
CA GLN A 36 -3.88 -8.93 19.17
C GLN A 36 -3.66 -8.01 17.96
N VAL A 37 -4.27 -8.33 16.83
CA VAL A 37 -4.37 -7.43 15.67
C VAL A 37 -5.84 -7.10 15.44
N VAL A 38 -6.19 -5.84 15.57
CA VAL A 38 -7.53 -5.31 15.30
C VAL A 38 -7.56 -4.76 13.88
N VAL A 39 -8.37 -5.32 13.02
CA VAL A 39 -8.53 -4.90 11.62
C VAL A 39 -9.82 -4.12 11.47
N VAL A 40 -9.74 -2.94 10.82
CA VAL A 40 -10.90 -2.15 10.39
C VAL A 40 -10.88 -2.06 8.87
N ASP A 41 -11.88 -2.61 8.21
CA ASP A 41 -11.97 -2.62 6.75
C ASP A 41 -13.44 -2.65 6.31
N ASN A 42 -13.83 -1.75 5.41
CA ASN A 42 -15.18 -1.71 4.86
C ASN A 42 -15.39 -2.68 3.68
N LEU A 43 -14.35 -3.46 3.34
CA LEU A 43 -14.31 -4.44 2.26
C LEU A 43 -14.60 -3.85 0.86
N PHE A 44 -14.32 -2.56 0.65
CA PHE A 44 -14.49 -1.91 -0.66
C PHE A 44 -13.57 -2.54 -1.73
N LEU A 45 -12.31 -2.80 -1.39
CA LEU A 45 -11.35 -3.55 -2.21
C LEU A 45 -10.73 -4.72 -1.44
N GLY A 46 -10.92 -4.74 -0.13
CA GLY A 46 -10.49 -5.81 0.75
C GLY A 46 -11.36 -7.05 0.64
N SER A 47 -10.85 -8.16 1.14
CA SER A 47 -11.57 -9.44 1.22
C SER A 47 -11.21 -10.15 2.51
N GLU A 48 -12.22 -10.66 3.22
CA GLU A 48 -11.98 -11.50 4.41
C GLU A 48 -11.14 -12.72 4.11
N GLN A 49 -11.21 -13.23 2.88
CA GLN A 49 -10.39 -14.34 2.44
C GLN A 49 -8.89 -14.02 2.51
N ASN A 50 -8.50 -12.76 2.38
CA ASN A 50 -7.11 -12.33 2.57
C ASN A 50 -6.64 -12.49 4.03
N LEU A 51 -7.57 -12.55 4.98
CA LEU A 51 -7.30 -12.70 6.42
C LEU A 51 -7.56 -14.11 6.95
N ALA A 52 -7.96 -15.07 6.10
CA ALA A 52 -8.44 -16.37 6.55
C ALA A 52 -7.45 -17.10 7.49
N GLU A 53 -6.17 -17.12 7.13
CA GLU A 53 -5.12 -17.75 7.95
C GLU A 53 -4.88 -16.99 9.26
N ALA A 54 -4.81 -15.65 9.20
CA ALA A 54 -4.62 -14.81 10.36
C ALA A 54 -5.81 -14.91 11.34
N LEU A 55 -7.04 -14.91 10.84
CA LEU A 55 -8.26 -15.09 11.66
C LEU A 55 -8.28 -16.46 12.36
N ALA A 56 -7.83 -17.53 11.67
CA ALA A 56 -7.75 -18.87 12.24
C ALA A 56 -6.82 -18.98 13.46
N THR A 57 -5.89 -18.03 13.64
CA THR A 57 -5.01 -17.98 14.82
C THR A 57 -5.72 -17.57 16.11
N GLY A 58 -6.92 -16.98 16.01
CA GLY A 58 -7.64 -16.38 17.14
C GLY A 58 -7.07 -15.06 17.66
N LYS A 59 -5.98 -14.56 17.05
CA LYS A 59 -5.34 -13.29 17.42
C LYS A 59 -5.87 -12.07 16.67
N VAL A 60 -6.63 -12.27 15.59
CA VAL A 60 -7.16 -11.22 14.74
C VAL A 60 -8.65 -11.02 14.98
N VAL A 61 -9.05 -9.77 15.12
CA VAL A 61 -10.46 -9.35 15.19
C VAL A 61 -10.73 -8.44 14.00
N LEU A 62 -11.72 -8.80 13.16
CA LEU A 62 -12.12 -7.98 12.02
C LEU A 62 -13.40 -7.20 12.35
N TYR A 63 -13.32 -5.89 12.23
CA TYR A 63 -14.46 -4.98 12.16
C TYR A 63 -14.73 -4.63 10.69
N ARG A 64 -15.89 -5.06 10.18
CA ARG A 64 -16.41 -4.66 8.86
C ARG A 64 -17.01 -3.27 9.00
N ASP A 65 -16.16 -2.26 9.07
CA ASP A 65 -16.55 -0.90 9.37
C ASP A 65 -15.66 0.10 8.62
N ASP A 66 -16.06 1.37 8.60
CA ASP A 66 -15.37 2.39 7.83
C ASP A 66 -14.55 3.33 8.72
N ALA A 67 -13.25 3.37 8.49
CA ALA A 67 -12.33 4.25 9.21
C ALA A 67 -12.56 5.76 8.93
N GLU A 68 -13.35 6.10 7.89
CA GLU A 68 -13.81 7.48 7.66
C GLU A 68 -14.80 7.94 8.73
N ILE A 69 -15.49 7.00 9.40
CA ILE A 69 -16.51 7.29 10.41
C ILE A 69 -15.86 7.36 11.80
N ALA A 70 -15.73 8.58 12.34
CA ALA A 70 -15.06 8.80 13.63
C ALA A 70 -15.69 7.97 14.77
N THR A 71 -17.01 7.87 14.82
CA THR A 71 -17.73 7.12 15.86
C THR A 71 -17.50 5.61 15.77
N SER A 72 -17.25 5.06 14.57
CA SER A 72 -16.86 3.66 14.38
C SER A 72 -15.49 3.38 15.00
N LEU A 73 -14.52 4.25 14.74
CA LEU A 73 -13.21 4.14 15.36
C LEU A 73 -13.28 4.32 16.88
N GLU A 74 -14.02 5.34 17.40
CA GLU A 74 -14.21 5.53 18.83
C GLU A 74 -14.76 4.28 19.51
N TYR A 75 -15.80 3.66 18.93
CA TYR A 75 -16.37 2.41 19.41
C TYR A 75 -15.33 1.27 19.50
N ILE A 76 -14.43 1.17 18.51
CA ILE A 76 -13.39 0.15 18.47
C ILE A 76 -12.33 0.43 19.54
N PHE A 77 -11.86 1.67 19.64
CA PHE A 77 -10.85 2.07 20.64
C PHE A 77 -11.36 2.00 22.08
N ASP A 78 -12.66 2.06 22.31
CA ASP A 78 -13.25 1.86 23.66
C ASP A 78 -13.28 0.37 24.08
N ARG A 79 -13.12 -0.55 23.12
CA ARG A 79 -13.10 -2.01 23.34
C ARG A 79 -11.72 -2.63 23.35
N HIS A 80 -10.77 -1.96 22.72
CA HIS A 80 -9.41 -2.46 22.58
C HIS A 80 -8.41 -1.41 23.06
N GLN A 81 -7.52 -1.82 23.96
CA GLN A 81 -6.37 -0.99 24.36
C GLN A 81 -5.31 -1.08 23.26
N VAL A 82 -5.44 -0.24 22.23
CA VAL A 82 -4.53 -0.21 21.08
C VAL A 82 -3.23 0.50 21.47
N ASP A 83 -2.10 -0.13 21.17
CA ASP A 83 -0.78 0.46 21.35
C ASP A 83 -0.32 1.23 20.08
N VAL A 84 -0.48 0.62 18.92
CA VAL A 84 0.07 1.08 17.64
C VAL A 84 -0.98 0.98 16.54
N VAL A 85 -1.00 1.97 15.65
CA VAL A 85 -1.87 2.00 14.47
C VAL A 85 -1.04 2.03 13.20
N PHE A 86 -1.36 1.12 12.27
CA PHE A 86 -0.92 1.18 10.88
C PHE A 86 -2.11 1.60 9.99
N ASN A 87 -2.02 2.77 9.39
CA ASN A 87 -3.07 3.31 8.53
C ASN A 87 -2.82 2.94 7.07
N CYS A 88 -3.38 1.79 6.65
CA CYS A 88 -3.34 1.32 5.25
C CYS A 88 -4.65 1.61 4.50
N ALA A 89 -5.70 2.11 5.17
CA ALA A 89 -6.98 2.41 4.51
C ALA A 89 -6.82 3.51 3.46
N THR A 90 -7.38 3.27 2.29
CA THR A 90 -7.29 4.20 1.15
C THR A 90 -8.31 3.83 0.07
N LYS A 91 -8.72 4.80 -0.73
CA LYS A 91 -9.30 4.54 -2.06
C LYS A 91 -8.16 4.39 -3.07
N ALA A 92 -8.26 3.42 -3.99
CA ALA A 92 -7.23 3.21 -4.99
C ALA A 92 -7.10 4.39 -5.96
N LEU A 93 -5.92 4.59 -6.57
CA LEU A 93 -5.67 5.66 -7.53
C LEU A 93 -6.71 5.70 -8.65
N ASN A 94 -7.04 4.55 -9.24
CA ASN A 94 -8.03 4.46 -10.32
C ASN A 94 -9.43 4.92 -9.89
N TYR A 95 -9.74 4.94 -8.60
CA TYR A 95 -11.01 5.45 -8.08
C TYR A 95 -11.15 6.96 -8.27
N SER A 96 -10.04 7.69 -8.38
CA SER A 96 -10.04 9.13 -8.72
C SER A 96 -10.77 9.44 -10.02
N PHE A 97 -10.78 8.52 -10.98
CA PHE A 97 -11.47 8.69 -12.26
C PHE A 97 -12.98 8.39 -12.19
N LEU A 98 -13.44 7.75 -11.12
CA LEU A 98 -14.85 7.40 -10.90
C LEU A 98 -15.53 8.35 -9.92
N ASN A 99 -14.88 8.65 -8.81
CA ASN A 99 -15.37 9.54 -7.77
C ASN A 99 -14.21 10.34 -7.18
N PRO A 100 -13.79 11.45 -7.84
CA PRO A 100 -12.62 12.22 -7.46
C PRO A 100 -12.73 12.85 -6.07
N ALA A 101 -13.91 13.34 -5.68
CA ALA A 101 -14.11 13.94 -4.37
C ALA A 101 -13.91 12.90 -3.25
N ASN A 102 -14.56 11.75 -3.34
CA ASN A 102 -14.43 10.71 -2.31
C ASN A 102 -13.01 10.08 -2.29
N ALA A 103 -12.32 10.02 -3.44
CA ALA A 103 -10.92 9.59 -3.47
C ALA A 103 -9.99 10.54 -2.69
N PHE A 104 -10.28 11.83 -2.69
CA PHE A 104 -9.58 12.81 -1.87
C PHE A 104 -10.02 12.73 -0.40
N ASP A 105 -11.32 12.84 -0.14
CA ASP A 105 -11.88 12.98 1.21
C ASP A 105 -11.55 11.79 2.10
N THR A 106 -11.70 10.55 1.61
CA THR A 106 -11.37 9.32 2.36
C THR A 106 -9.94 9.37 2.89
N ASN A 107 -8.97 9.68 2.02
CA ASN A 107 -7.55 9.67 2.40
C ASN A 107 -7.23 10.71 3.49
N VAL A 108 -7.92 11.84 3.46
CA VAL A 108 -7.77 12.90 4.47
C VAL A 108 -8.51 12.53 5.75
N GLN A 109 -9.78 12.14 5.65
CA GLN A 109 -10.64 11.93 6.81
C GLN A 109 -10.15 10.80 7.72
N VAL A 110 -9.71 9.66 7.14
CA VAL A 110 -9.14 8.55 7.92
C VAL A 110 -7.91 9.02 8.71
N ALA A 111 -7.02 9.77 8.07
CA ALA A 111 -5.84 10.29 8.76
C ALA A 111 -6.20 11.25 9.90
N LEU A 112 -7.13 12.17 9.69
CA LEU A 112 -7.60 13.12 10.71
C LEU A 112 -8.27 12.41 11.89
N ASN A 113 -9.11 11.40 11.64
CA ASN A 113 -9.75 10.62 12.70
C ASN A 113 -8.72 9.93 13.59
N LEU A 114 -7.70 9.30 12.99
CA LEU A 114 -6.63 8.63 13.73
C LEU A 114 -5.74 9.61 14.50
N LEU A 115 -5.36 10.73 13.89
CA LEU A 115 -4.56 11.78 14.54
C LEU A 115 -5.29 12.38 15.75
N GLU A 116 -6.60 12.60 15.67
CA GLU A 116 -7.39 13.10 16.78
C GLU A 116 -7.52 12.06 17.91
N LEU A 117 -7.68 10.78 17.58
CA LEU A 117 -7.65 9.69 18.57
C LEU A 117 -6.28 9.59 19.26
N GLN A 118 -5.19 9.71 18.50
CA GLN A 118 -3.84 9.73 19.05
C GLN A 118 -3.63 10.94 19.98
N ARG A 119 -4.05 12.13 19.55
CA ARG A 119 -3.99 13.36 20.37
C ARG A 119 -4.74 13.22 21.69
N ARG A 120 -5.85 12.46 21.69
CA ARG A 120 -6.61 12.12 22.91
C ARG A 120 -5.99 10.96 23.72
N GLY A 121 -4.83 10.46 23.35
CA GLY A 121 -4.09 9.42 24.08
C GLY A 121 -4.67 8.02 23.93
N LYS A 122 -5.47 7.74 22.88
CA LYS A 122 -6.06 6.42 22.67
C LYS A 122 -5.05 5.38 22.20
N PHE A 123 -3.92 5.80 21.62
CA PHE A 123 -2.78 4.95 21.24
C PHE A 123 -1.50 5.78 21.17
N THR A 124 -0.34 5.12 21.07
CA THR A 124 0.96 5.80 21.16
C THR A 124 1.57 6.14 19.81
N THR A 125 1.60 5.22 18.84
CA THR A 125 2.35 5.40 17.59
C THR A 125 1.46 5.21 16.37
N LEU A 126 1.55 6.14 15.40
CA LEU A 126 0.92 6.06 14.09
C LEU A 126 1.95 5.83 12.98
N CYS A 127 1.81 4.75 12.21
CA CYS A 127 2.45 4.58 10.92
C CYS A 127 1.44 4.91 9.82
N HIS A 128 1.66 6.01 9.08
CA HIS A 128 0.80 6.40 7.97
C HIS A 128 1.36 5.91 6.64
N PHE A 129 0.59 5.10 5.92
CA PHE A 129 0.91 4.70 4.55
C PHE A 129 0.46 5.79 3.57
N SER A 130 1.43 6.51 3.06
CA SER A 130 1.30 7.43 1.95
C SER A 130 1.55 6.71 0.62
N THR A 131 2.10 7.38 -0.37
CA THR A 131 2.35 6.87 -1.72
C THR A 131 3.41 7.70 -2.42
N SER A 132 4.12 7.12 -3.39
CA SER A 132 4.98 7.84 -4.33
C SER A 132 4.23 8.86 -5.20
N GLU A 133 2.93 8.65 -5.41
CA GLU A 133 2.09 9.54 -6.23
C GLU A 133 1.99 10.98 -5.66
N VAL A 134 2.32 11.19 -4.36
CA VAL A 134 2.36 12.55 -3.79
C VAL A 134 3.40 13.44 -4.47
N TYR A 135 4.42 12.85 -5.07
CA TYR A 135 5.47 13.59 -5.79
C TYR A 135 5.02 14.04 -7.19
N GLY A 136 4.05 13.32 -7.80
CA GLY A 136 3.65 13.56 -9.19
C GLY A 136 4.77 13.22 -10.17
N THR A 137 4.87 13.96 -11.26
CA THR A 137 5.95 13.80 -12.24
C THR A 137 7.28 14.26 -11.63
N ALA A 138 8.32 13.44 -11.79
CA ALA A 138 9.65 13.75 -11.30
C ALA A 138 10.18 15.08 -11.86
N VAL A 139 10.63 15.97 -10.98
CA VAL A 139 11.36 17.21 -11.36
C VAL A 139 12.87 17.00 -11.31
N TYR A 140 13.32 15.97 -10.61
CA TYR A 140 14.68 15.40 -10.66
C TYR A 140 14.62 13.91 -10.31
N GLU A 141 15.64 13.17 -10.74
CA GLU A 141 15.76 11.73 -10.50
C GLU A 141 17.16 11.37 -9.94
N PRO A 142 17.24 10.36 -9.08
CA PRO A 142 16.10 9.64 -8.46
C PRO A 142 15.36 10.52 -7.45
N MET A 143 14.04 10.31 -7.31
CA MET A 143 13.21 11.04 -6.33
C MET A 143 13.55 10.58 -4.91
N ASP A 144 14.05 11.46 -4.09
CA ASP A 144 14.25 11.24 -2.65
C ASP A 144 13.10 11.84 -1.81
N GLU A 145 13.21 11.79 -0.49
CA GLU A 145 12.18 12.30 0.41
C GLU A 145 12.10 13.84 0.44
N ALA A 146 13.10 14.54 -0.10
CA ALA A 146 13.10 16.00 -0.28
C ALA A 146 12.45 16.44 -1.59
N HIS A 147 12.12 15.51 -2.49
CA HIS A 147 11.43 15.82 -3.74
C HIS A 147 10.12 16.57 -3.47
N PRO A 148 9.83 17.66 -4.22
CA PRO A 148 8.60 18.42 -4.02
C PRO A 148 7.35 17.56 -4.24
N ARG A 149 6.35 17.76 -3.39
CA ARG A 149 5.03 17.13 -3.52
C ARG A 149 4.20 17.93 -4.54
N ASN A 150 3.92 17.33 -5.68
CA ASN A 150 3.17 17.93 -6.78
C ASN A 150 2.15 16.91 -7.35
N PRO A 151 1.13 16.49 -6.56
CA PRO A 151 0.19 15.43 -6.92
C PRO A 151 -0.64 15.81 -8.14
N THR A 152 -0.84 14.85 -9.05
CA THR A 152 -1.57 15.06 -10.33
C THR A 152 -2.96 14.42 -10.33
N THR A 153 -3.31 13.63 -9.31
CA THR A 153 -4.62 12.99 -9.15
C THR A 153 -5.25 13.36 -7.82
N THR A 154 -6.58 13.27 -7.70
CA THR A 154 -7.27 13.56 -6.44
C THR A 154 -6.91 12.56 -5.33
N TYR A 155 -6.64 11.31 -5.67
CA TYR A 155 -6.06 10.33 -4.76
C TYR A 155 -4.73 10.83 -4.18
N ALA A 156 -3.80 11.20 -5.05
CA ALA A 156 -2.47 11.67 -4.64
C ALA A 156 -2.54 12.99 -3.84
N ALA A 157 -3.45 13.89 -4.24
CA ALA A 157 -3.70 15.14 -3.51
C ALA A 157 -4.23 14.87 -2.10
N GLY A 158 -5.18 13.93 -1.93
CA GLY A 158 -5.68 13.52 -0.62
C GLY A 158 -4.59 12.88 0.24
N LYS A 159 -3.73 12.03 -0.34
CA LYS A 159 -2.56 11.47 0.38
C LYS A 159 -1.55 12.55 0.78
N ALA A 160 -1.24 13.51 -0.10
CA ALA A 160 -0.36 14.63 0.23
C ALA A 160 -0.93 15.54 1.33
N ALA A 161 -2.25 15.76 1.33
CA ALA A 161 -2.94 16.49 2.39
C ALA A 161 -2.88 15.73 3.74
N ALA A 162 -3.04 14.40 3.70
CA ALA A 162 -2.88 13.55 4.88
C ALA A 162 -1.42 13.57 5.41
N ASP A 163 -0.41 13.53 4.54
CA ASP A 163 1.00 13.69 4.92
C ASP A 163 1.22 15.02 5.67
N LEU A 164 0.70 16.12 5.13
CA LEU A 164 0.79 17.45 5.75
C LEU A 164 0.07 17.50 7.09
N ALA A 165 -1.08 16.83 7.22
CA ALA A 165 -1.78 16.71 8.50
C ALA A 165 -0.91 15.96 9.52
N VAL A 166 -0.35 14.79 9.18
CA VAL A 166 0.55 14.03 10.07
C VAL A 166 1.72 14.90 10.51
N GLU A 167 2.44 15.53 9.58
CA GLU A 167 3.57 16.41 9.87
C GLU A 167 3.20 17.58 10.79
N SER A 168 2.01 18.15 10.58
CA SER A 168 1.50 19.28 11.36
C SER A 168 1.14 18.88 12.79
N TRP A 169 0.44 17.75 12.96
CA TRP A 169 0.08 17.21 14.28
C TRP A 169 1.30 16.80 15.09
N VAL A 170 2.29 16.18 14.45
CA VAL A 170 3.57 15.88 15.10
C VAL A 170 4.23 17.15 15.64
N ARG A 171 4.35 18.18 14.80
CA ARG A 171 4.97 19.46 15.20
C ARG A 171 4.20 20.20 16.28
N MET A 172 2.88 20.21 16.19
CA MET A 172 2.02 20.98 17.08
C MET A 172 1.75 20.29 18.42
N PHE A 173 1.60 18.97 18.43
CA PHE A 173 1.19 18.20 19.61
C PHE A 173 2.23 17.20 20.11
N GLY A 174 3.36 17.06 19.44
CA GLY A 174 4.41 16.09 19.82
C GLY A 174 4.01 14.63 19.65
N LEU A 175 3.09 14.34 18.72
CA LEU A 175 2.62 12.97 18.50
C LEU A 175 3.72 12.10 17.89
N ASP A 176 3.78 10.83 18.30
CA ASP A 176 4.68 9.85 17.69
C ASP A 176 4.05 9.26 16.43
N ALA A 177 4.29 9.91 15.30
CA ALA A 177 3.83 9.44 14.00
C ALA A 177 4.95 9.54 12.96
N PHE A 178 4.92 8.66 11.97
CA PHE A 178 5.83 8.64 10.84
C PHE A 178 5.12 8.19 9.56
N ILE A 179 5.73 8.50 8.41
CA ILE A 179 5.14 8.28 7.11
C ILE A 179 5.99 7.31 6.30
N VAL A 180 5.37 6.30 5.71
CA VAL A 180 6.00 5.43 4.71
C VAL A 180 5.40 5.71 3.33
N ARG A 181 6.23 5.84 2.31
CA ARG A 181 5.83 6.08 0.92
C ARG A 181 6.26 4.91 0.04
N PRO A 182 5.49 3.80 0.05
CA PRO A 182 5.78 2.70 -0.84
C PRO A 182 5.52 3.12 -2.30
N PHE A 183 6.41 2.63 -3.17
CA PHE A 183 6.26 2.80 -4.62
C PHE A 183 5.29 1.75 -5.18
N ASN A 184 5.41 1.36 -6.44
CA ASN A 184 4.35 0.54 -7.07
C ASN A 184 4.36 -0.89 -6.54
N ASN A 185 3.61 -1.13 -5.47
CA ASN A 185 3.50 -2.46 -4.88
C ASN A 185 2.81 -3.44 -5.82
N TYR A 186 3.34 -4.65 -5.87
CA TYR A 186 2.74 -5.79 -6.55
C TYR A 186 2.89 -7.07 -5.71
N GLY A 187 2.03 -8.05 -5.94
CA GLY A 187 2.08 -9.30 -5.21
C GLY A 187 0.74 -10.04 -5.15
N PRO A 188 0.70 -11.16 -4.44
CA PRO A 188 -0.54 -11.86 -4.09
C PRO A 188 -1.55 -10.95 -3.41
N ARG A 189 -2.84 -11.27 -3.51
CA ARG A 189 -3.97 -10.54 -2.90
C ARG A 189 -4.21 -9.12 -3.45
N GLN A 190 -3.46 -8.66 -4.47
CA GLN A 190 -3.77 -7.40 -5.12
C GLN A 190 -5.09 -7.52 -5.87
N ASN A 191 -5.94 -6.50 -5.77
CA ASN A 191 -7.23 -6.49 -6.45
C ASN A 191 -7.07 -6.73 -7.96
N HIS A 192 -7.79 -7.71 -8.48
CA HIS A 192 -7.77 -8.12 -9.88
C HIS A 192 -9.13 -7.91 -10.58
N GLN A 193 -10.11 -7.37 -9.86
CA GLN A 193 -11.47 -7.21 -10.37
C GLN A 193 -11.77 -5.77 -10.76
N GLY A 194 -12.47 -5.62 -11.88
CA GLY A 194 -13.04 -4.35 -12.32
C GLY A 194 -12.00 -3.29 -12.71
N LEU A 195 -12.46 -2.05 -12.77
CA LEU A 195 -11.69 -0.89 -13.24
C LEU A 195 -10.60 -0.44 -12.25
N LEU A 196 -10.66 -0.92 -11.00
CA LEU A 196 -9.74 -0.50 -9.94
C LEU A 196 -8.49 -1.39 -9.83
N ALA A 197 -8.38 -2.42 -10.66
CA ALA A 197 -7.24 -3.30 -10.71
C ALA A 197 -6.02 -2.64 -11.36
N GLY A 198 -4.82 -2.99 -10.89
CA GLY A 198 -3.55 -2.55 -11.47
C GLY A 198 -3.15 -3.32 -12.72
N VAL A 199 -2.05 -2.91 -13.37
CA VAL A 199 -1.59 -3.48 -14.64
C VAL A 199 -1.25 -4.98 -14.52
N ILE A 200 -0.56 -5.40 -13.46
CA ILE A 200 -0.18 -6.81 -13.27
C ILE A 200 -1.42 -7.70 -13.12
N PRO A 201 -2.33 -7.45 -12.16
CA PRO A 201 -3.53 -8.26 -12.03
C PRO A 201 -4.43 -8.26 -13.26
N ILE A 202 -4.67 -7.11 -13.90
CA ILE A 202 -5.48 -7.05 -15.12
C ILE A 202 -4.89 -7.91 -16.25
N THR A 203 -3.57 -7.78 -16.48
CA THR A 203 -2.89 -8.53 -17.54
C THR A 203 -2.91 -10.03 -17.23
N ALA A 204 -2.61 -10.44 -15.99
CA ALA A 204 -2.65 -11.83 -15.57
C ALA A 204 -4.04 -12.45 -15.77
N VAL A 205 -5.10 -11.78 -15.30
CA VAL A 205 -6.49 -12.26 -15.45
C VAL A 205 -6.86 -12.38 -16.92
N ARG A 206 -6.57 -11.38 -17.75
CA ARG A 206 -6.88 -11.42 -19.18
C ARG A 206 -6.25 -12.62 -19.87
N VAL A 207 -4.95 -12.84 -19.63
CA VAL A 207 -4.25 -14.00 -20.23
C VAL A 207 -4.84 -15.31 -19.74
N LEU A 208 -5.09 -15.45 -18.43
CA LEU A 208 -5.63 -16.69 -17.85
C LEU A 208 -7.05 -17.01 -18.30
N THR A 209 -7.86 -15.99 -18.65
CA THR A 209 -9.23 -16.15 -19.13
C THR A 209 -9.38 -16.12 -20.66
N GLY A 210 -8.25 -16.24 -21.41
CA GLY A 210 -8.24 -16.27 -22.87
C GLY A 210 -8.45 -14.89 -23.53
N GLY A 211 -8.38 -13.80 -22.77
CA GLY A 211 -8.42 -12.43 -23.28
C GLY A 211 -7.07 -11.97 -23.82
N ARG A 212 -7.05 -10.75 -24.39
CA ARG A 212 -5.84 -10.15 -24.93
C ARG A 212 -5.27 -9.11 -23.97
N PRO A 213 -3.97 -9.14 -23.66
CA PRO A 213 -3.27 -8.08 -22.93
C PRO A 213 -3.36 -6.73 -23.66
N GLU A 214 -3.30 -5.63 -22.92
CA GLU A 214 -3.37 -4.28 -23.49
C GLU A 214 -2.21 -3.42 -23.00
N ILE A 215 -1.58 -2.71 -23.93
CA ILE A 215 -0.61 -1.64 -23.65
C ILE A 215 -1.29 -0.32 -23.98
N HIS A 216 -1.33 0.60 -23.00
CA HIS A 216 -1.85 1.95 -23.19
C HIS A 216 -0.70 2.91 -23.52
N GLY A 217 -0.84 3.70 -24.60
CA GLY A 217 0.22 4.54 -25.13
C GLY A 217 1.35 3.73 -25.77
N GLU A 218 2.55 4.27 -25.73
CA GLU A 218 3.75 3.65 -26.31
C GLU A 218 4.27 2.46 -25.49
N GLY A 219 3.90 2.37 -24.18
CA GLY A 219 4.35 1.32 -23.27
C GLY A 219 5.77 1.53 -22.73
N ASN A 220 6.39 2.66 -23.00
CA ASN A 220 7.72 3.05 -22.52
C ASN A 220 7.68 3.72 -21.13
N GLN A 221 6.48 4.02 -20.62
CA GLN A 221 6.34 4.47 -19.24
C GLN A 221 6.88 3.39 -18.28
N SER A 222 7.73 3.83 -17.33
CA SER A 222 8.39 2.94 -16.37
C SER A 222 7.89 3.14 -14.96
N ARG A 223 7.99 2.11 -14.14
CA ARG A 223 7.65 2.13 -12.72
C ARG A 223 8.70 1.38 -11.92
N ASP A 224 8.92 1.87 -10.72
CA ASP A 224 9.64 1.15 -9.67
C ASP A 224 8.66 0.18 -8.99
N PHE A 225 8.73 -1.09 -9.35
CA PHE A 225 7.87 -2.14 -8.80
C PHE A 225 8.52 -2.79 -7.59
N ILE A 226 7.84 -2.74 -6.45
CA ILE A 226 8.29 -3.40 -5.22
C ILE A 226 7.36 -4.52 -4.80
N TYR A 227 7.94 -5.66 -4.43
CA TYR A 227 7.19 -6.82 -3.96
C TYR A 227 6.56 -6.55 -2.58
N VAL A 228 5.31 -6.93 -2.40
CA VAL A 228 4.53 -6.57 -1.20
C VAL A 228 5.15 -7.06 0.11
N HIS A 229 5.80 -8.24 0.10
CA HIS A 229 6.48 -8.75 1.30
C HIS A 229 7.67 -7.88 1.67
N ASP A 230 8.44 -7.38 0.70
CA ASP A 230 9.58 -6.49 0.96
C ASP A 230 9.11 -5.16 1.57
N THR A 231 7.97 -4.64 1.10
CA THR A 231 7.34 -3.46 1.71
C THR A 231 6.95 -3.71 3.16
N VAL A 232 6.29 -4.84 3.44
CA VAL A 232 5.87 -5.19 4.80
C VAL A 232 7.06 -5.39 5.72
N ASP A 233 8.09 -6.10 5.25
CA ASP A 233 9.34 -6.29 5.98
C ASP A 233 10.03 -4.97 6.32
N ALA A 234 10.11 -4.07 5.34
CA ALA A 234 10.67 -2.74 5.55
C ALA A 234 9.87 -1.94 6.59
N VAL A 235 8.54 -1.93 6.49
CA VAL A 235 7.66 -1.17 7.40
C VAL A 235 7.80 -1.64 8.85
N VAL A 236 7.83 -2.95 9.08
CA VAL A 236 7.98 -3.50 10.44
C VAL A 236 9.35 -3.17 11.02
N GLN A 237 10.42 -3.20 10.24
CA GLN A 237 11.76 -2.77 10.69
C GLN A 237 11.79 -1.26 10.95
N LEU A 238 11.26 -0.44 10.01
CA LEU A 238 11.20 1.02 10.10
C LEU A 238 10.41 1.50 11.32
N TYR A 239 9.36 0.78 11.73
CA TYR A 239 8.61 1.09 12.94
C TYR A 239 9.53 1.31 14.15
N SER A 240 10.56 0.51 14.29
CA SER A 240 11.45 0.58 15.45
C SER A 240 12.50 1.69 15.39
N VAL A 241 12.85 2.17 14.19
CA VAL A 241 14.03 3.03 13.96
C VAL A 241 13.74 4.38 13.30
N LEU A 242 12.66 4.49 12.51
CA LEU A 242 12.35 5.74 11.80
C LEU A 242 11.94 6.83 12.80
N PRO A 243 12.61 7.98 12.84
CA PRO A 243 12.28 9.04 13.78
C PRO A 243 10.84 9.55 13.60
N THR A 244 10.29 10.04 14.71
CA THR A 244 9.00 10.74 14.73
C THR A 244 9.01 11.94 13.79
N GLY A 245 7.95 12.10 12.99
CA GLY A 245 7.79 13.18 12.01
C GLY A 245 8.50 12.95 10.68
N GLU A 246 9.30 11.88 10.56
CA GLU A 246 10.03 11.57 9.35
C GLU A 246 9.18 10.79 8.35
N SER A 247 9.52 10.96 7.07
CA SER A 247 9.01 10.13 5.99
C SER A 247 10.12 9.33 5.32
N VAL A 248 9.79 8.19 4.72
CA VAL A 248 10.74 7.34 4.01
C VAL A 248 10.11 6.70 2.78
N ASN A 249 10.83 6.72 1.66
CA ASN A 249 10.49 6.00 0.45
C ASN A 249 10.82 4.51 0.61
N ILE A 250 9.89 3.66 0.18
CA ILE A 250 10.10 2.21 0.11
C ILE A 250 10.02 1.81 -1.36
N SER A 251 11.18 1.58 -1.97
CA SER A 251 11.37 1.41 -3.41
C SER A 251 12.53 0.48 -3.71
N THR A 252 12.63 0.00 -4.95
CA THR A 252 13.72 -0.92 -5.36
C THR A 252 14.89 -0.19 -6.01
N ASP A 253 14.70 1.06 -6.43
CA ASP A 253 15.64 1.80 -7.28
C ASP A 253 15.85 1.07 -8.62
N ASN A 254 14.79 0.47 -9.14
CA ASN A 254 14.78 -0.24 -10.40
C ASN A 254 13.56 0.17 -11.23
N GLN A 255 13.73 0.23 -12.53
CA GLN A 255 12.69 0.63 -13.46
C GLN A 255 12.34 -0.50 -14.41
N VAL A 256 11.03 -0.82 -14.48
CA VAL A 256 10.50 -1.77 -15.45
C VAL A 256 9.48 -1.04 -16.33
N THR A 257 9.62 -1.12 -17.64
CA THR A 257 8.66 -0.54 -18.57
C THR A 257 7.37 -1.37 -18.63
N ILE A 258 6.27 -0.74 -18.98
CA ILE A 258 4.98 -1.46 -19.11
C ILE A 258 5.03 -2.49 -20.24
N THR A 259 5.74 -2.22 -21.33
CA THR A 259 5.96 -3.21 -22.40
C THR A 259 6.68 -4.44 -21.86
N GLU A 260 7.84 -4.25 -21.23
CA GLU A 260 8.64 -5.34 -20.64
C GLU A 260 7.83 -6.16 -19.60
N LEU A 261 7.09 -5.49 -18.73
CA LEU A 261 6.22 -6.14 -17.75
C LEU A 261 5.19 -7.05 -18.42
N ILE A 262 4.47 -6.54 -19.43
CA ILE A 262 3.41 -7.31 -20.12
C ILE A 262 4.01 -8.49 -20.88
N GLU A 263 5.17 -8.32 -21.54
CA GLU A 263 5.90 -9.39 -22.21
C GLU A 263 6.32 -10.50 -21.22
N ARG A 264 6.84 -10.13 -20.05
CA ARG A 264 7.20 -11.11 -19.00
C ARG A 264 5.96 -11.88 -18.48
N ILE A 265 4.82 -11.23 -18.31
CA ILE A 265 3.57 -11.89 -17.92
C ILE A 265 3.10 -12.86 -19.02
N CYS A 266 3.12 -12.42 -20.28
CA CYS A 266 2.77 -13.26 -21.42
C CYS A 266 3.68 -14.50 -21.50
N ALA A 267 4.99 -14.32 -21.39
CA ALA A 267 5.96 -15.40 -21.39
C ALA A 267 5.73 -16.41 -20.26
N HIS A 268 5.43 -15.93 -19.05
CA HIS A 268 5.16 -16.80 -17.90
C HIS A 268 3.96 -17.73 -18.12
N TYR A 269 2.91 -17.23 -18.77
CA TYR A 269 1.71 -18.01 -19.06
C TYR A 269 1.73 -18.73 -20.41
N GLY A 270 2.81 -18.61 -21.20
CA GLY A 270 2.93 -19.18 -22.55
C GLY A 270 1.99 -18.54 -23.56
N TYR A 271 1.61 -17.27 -23.35
CA TYR A 271 0.74 -16.53 -24.26
C TYR A 271 1.52 -16.07 -25.51
N SER A 272 1.03 -16.47 -26.69
CA SER A 272 1.62 -16.14 -27.99
C SER A 272 0.65 -15.33 -28.89
N GLY A 273 -0.47 -14.86 -28.33
CA GLY A 273 -1.46 -14.08 -29.05
C GLY A 273 -1.05 -12.61 -29.21
N GLU A 274 -1.94 -11.83 -29.83
CA GLU A 274 -1.76 -10.40 -30.05
C GLU A 274 -1.85 -9.61 -28.73
N ILE A 275 -0.94 -8.64 -28.55
CA ILE A 275 -1.01 -7.61 -27.49
C ILE A 275 -1.64 -6.35 -28.12
N LEU A 276 -2.78 -5.90 -27.58
CA LEU A 276 -3.51 -4.76 -28.11
C LEU A 276 -2.85 -3.44 -27.71
N ARG A 277 -2.77 -2.50 -28.64
CA ARG A 277 -2.38 -1.11 -28.38
C ARG A 277 -3.61 -0.24 -28.20
N LYS A 278 -3.65 0.56 -27.11
CA LYS A 278 -4.74 1.47 -26.77
C LYS A 278 -4.20 2.90 -26.62
N PRO A 279 -5.04 3.94 -26.78
CA PRO A 279 -4.63 5.31 -26.49
C PRO A 279 -4.03 5.45 -25.08
N ALA A 280 -3.09 6.40 -24.92
CA ALA A 280 -2.51 6.74 -23.63
C ALA A 280 -3.61 7.19 -22.65
N ARG A 281 -3.43 6.89 -21.37
CA ARG A 281 -4.34 7.35 -20.31
C ARG A 281 -4.03 8.82 -19.97
N PRO A 282 -5.05 9.65 -19.72
CA PRO A 282 -4.84 10.99 -19.18
C PRO A 282 -4.11 10.90 -17.83
N SER A 283 -3.18 11.81 -17.60
CA SER A 283 -2.43 11.92 -16.32
C SER A 283 -1.52 10.73 -15.98
N ASP A 284 -1.17 9.88 -16.97
CA ASP A 284 -0.20 8.80 -16.75
C ASP A 284 1.19 9.39 -16.53
N VAL A 285 1.83 9.04 -15.42
CA VAL A 285 3.19 9.48 -15.09
C VAL A 285 4.16 8.72 -15.98
N LEU A 286 5.08 9.43 -16.64
CA LEU A 286 6.03 8.81 -17.57
C LEU A 286 7.14 8.03 -16.87
N CYS A 287 7.68 8.59 -15.78
CA CYS A 287 8.77 7.97 -15.03
C CYS A 287 8.55 8.16 -13.53
N HIS A 288 8.73 7.08 -12.78
CA HIS A 288 8.74 7.06 -11.32
C HIS A 288 9.97 6.29 -10.87
N ASN A 289 11.10 6.98 -10.77
CA ASN A 289 12.36 6.42 -10.25
C ASN A 289 12.65 7.00 -8.88
N ALA A 290 12.78 6.14 -7.88
CA ALA A 290 12.97 6.55 -6.50
C ALA A 290 14.36 6.24 -5.98
N SER A 291 14.85 7.10 -5.09
CA SER A 291 15.98 6.77 -4.24
C SER A 291 15.54 5.89 -3.07
N ASN A 292 16.22 4.78 -2.87
CA ASN A 292 16.08 3.93 -1.67
C ASN A 292 17.26 4.12 -0.69
N ALA A 293 18.04 5.18 -0.85
CA ALA A 293 19.22 5.44 -0.01
C ALA A 293 18.85 5.60 1.47
N LYS A 294 17.75 6.31 1.77
CA LYS A 294 17.33 6.54 3.14
C LYS A 294 16.89 5.23 3.82
N VAL A 295 16.04 4.43 3.20
CA VAL A 295 15.61 3.16 3.78
C VAL A 295 16.78 2.22 4.00
N LYS A 296 17.69 2.08 3.04
CA LYS A 296 18.93 1.30 3.17
C LYS A 296 19.84 1.76 4.31
N SER A 297 19.85 3.05 4.62
CA SER A 297 20.66 3.59 5.73
C SER A 297 20.06 3.29 7.11
N LEU A 298 18.78 2.95 7.18
CA LEU A 298 18.03 2.78 8.44
C LEU A 298 17.85 1.32 8.84
N ILE A 299 17.70 0.43 7.87
CA ILE A 299 17.35 -0.98 8.09
C ILE A 299 18.18 -1.93 7.22
N ASP A 300 18.17 -3.22 7.56
CA ASP A 300 18.63 -4.28 6.66
C ASP A 300 17.59 -4.47 5.54
N TYR A 301 17.79 -3.74 4.44
CA TYR A 301 16.84 -3.65 3.34
C TYR A 301 17.14 -4.69 2.27
N GLN A 302 16.55 -5.87 2.44
CA GLN A 302 16.64 -6.95 1.49
C GLN A 302 15.47 -6.90 0.51
N LEU A 303 15.74 -7.14 -0.77
CA LEU A 303 14.76 -7.07 -1.83
C LEU A 303 14.65 -8.39 -2.58
N THR A 304 13.43 -8.83 -2.79
CA THR A 304 13.11 -9.92 -3.70
C THR A 304 13.39 -9.47 -5.15
N SER A 305 14.05 -10.31 -5.96
CA SER A 305 14.24 -9.99 -7.37
C SER A 305 12.88 -9.79 -8.06
N PHE A 306 12.81 -8.85 -9.02
CA PHE A 306 11.54 -8.60 -9.73
C PHE A 306 10.99 -9.89 -10.38
N ASP A 307 11.87 -10.71 -10.97
CA ASP A 307 11.45 -11.96 -11.61
C ASP A 307 10.89 -12.98 -10.61
N ASP A 308 11.48 -13.10 -9.42
CA ASP A 308 10.98 -14.02 -8.40
C ASP A 308 9.66 -13.55 -7.81
N GLY A 309 9.52 -12.26 -7.48
CA GLY A 309 8.29 -11.68 -6.98
C GLY A 309 7.16 -11.76 -8.01
N LEU A 310 7.47 -11.47 -9.29
CA LEU A 310 6.52 -11.59 -10.38
C LEU A 310 6.06 -13.04 -10.57
N ARG A 311 6.99 -13.99 -10.59
CA ARG A 311 6.68 -15.43 -10.70
C ARG A 311 5.75 -15.90 -9.58
N GLN A 312 6.03 -15.53 -8.32
CA GLN A 312 5.16 -15.88 -7.18
C GLN A 312 3.76 -15.24 -7.32
N THR A 313 3.71 -13.98 -7.74
CA THR A 313 2.47 -13.26 -7.98
C THR A 313 1.61 -13.91 -9.05
N LEU A 314 2.22 -14.24 -10.19
CA LEU A 314 1.53 -14.86 -11.33
C LEU A 314 1.07 -16.28 -11.01
N GLN A 315 1.86 -17.05 -10.24
CA GLN A 315 1.43 -18.36 -9.75
C GLN A 315 0.21 -18.24 -8.84
N TRP A 316 0.17 -17.28 -7.94
CA TRP A 316 -0.99 -17.03 -7.07
C TRP A 316 -2.26 -16.73 -7.88
N TYR A 317 -2.17 -15.92 -8.96
CA TYR A 317 -3.34 -15.69 -9.83
C TYR A 317 -3.76 -16.94 -10.58
N ARG A 318 -2.81 -17.76 -11.06
CA ARG A 318 -3.12 -19.03 -11.71
C ARG A 318 -3.90 -19.96 -10.79
N ASP A 319 -3.45 -20.13 -9.55
CA ASP A 319 -4.09 -21.02 -8.57
C ASP A 319 -5.49 -20.54 -8.19
N ARG A 320 -5.70 -19.22 -8.14
CA ARG A 320 -6.97 -18.63 -7.73
C ARG A 320 -7.99 -18.51 -8.86
N ILE A 321 -7.57 -18.30 -10.09
CA ILE A 321 -8.44 -18.08 -11.24
C ILE A 321 -8.53 -19.35 -12.09
N GLY A 322 -7.42 -20.06 -12.29
CA GLY A 322 -7.38 -21.29 -13.11
C GLY A 322 -8.17 -22.46 -12.53
N GLY A 323 -8.50 -22.44 -11.24
CA GLY A 323 -9.38 -23.44 -10.60
C GLY A 323 -10.89 -23.14 -10.73
N GLN A 324 -11.26 -22.04 -11.43
CA GLN A 324 -12.65 -21.62 -11.65
C GLN A 324 -13.10 -21.77 -13.12
N ALA A 325 -12.22 -22.30 -14.00
CA ALA A 325 -12.49 -22.53 -15.42
C ALA A 325 -12.91 -23.98 -15.73
#